data_5030584f03a71ae7a41c86714ea0a2be
#
_entry.id   5030584f03a71ae7a41c86714ea0a2be
#
_cell.length_a   1.000
_cell.length_b   1.000
_cell.length_c   1.000
_cell.angle_alpha   90.00
_cell.angle_beta   90.00
_cell.angle_gamma   90.00
#
_symmetry.space_group_name_H-M   'P 1'
#
loop_
_entity.id
_entity.type
_entity.pdbx_description
1 polymer ?
#
loop_
_entity_poly.entity_id
_entity_poly.type
_entity_poly.pdbx_seq_one_letter_code
_entity_poly.pdbx_strand_id
1 'polypeptide(L)'
;IMNYAYQNIKTNDLMELLNEEIIKVFPKGKFVSLFYLIIDTETNKMKYCKASQENALFYSSNQNEILELKTEGQVLGLFSKKIFPEAVNFEEKEIEFNIKDRLILFTDGITEAESKSEEYYGIDRLKGVVWNNLEDPEILQKIRQDLKDFTNVNRLEDDLTLLTIRRISN
;
A
#
# COMPACT_ATOMS: atom_id res chain seq x y z
N ILE A 1 -1.77 12.82 -12.86
CA ILE A 1 -1.57 12.93 -11.39
C ILE A 1 -1.06 14.31 -11.03
N MET A 2 0.03 14.80 -11.63
CA MET A 2 0.63 16.11 -11.25
C MET A 2 -0.36 17.29 -11.29
N ASN A 3 -1.28 17.34 -12.25
CA ASN A 3 -2.24 18.45 -12.36
C ASN A 3 -3.31 18.47 -11.25
N TYR A 4 -3.52 17.36 -10.54
CA TYR A 4 -4.53 17.22 -9.49
C TYR A 4 -3.95 17.23 -8.07
N ALA A 5 -2.70 16.84 -7.89
CA ALA A 5 -2.05 16.74 -6.58
C ALA A 5 -1.98 18.10 -5.83
N TYR A 6 -2.00 19.22 -6.57
CA TYR A 6 -1.95 20.58 -5.99
C TYR A 6 -3.33 21.23 -5.77
N GLN A 7 -4.43 20.52 -6.07
CA GLN A 7 -5.78 21.10 -6.03
C GLN A 7 -6.55 20.81 -4.73
N ASN A 8 -5.88 20.29 -3.70
CA ASN A 8 -6.52 19.90 -2.43
C ASN A 8 -7.72 18.94 -2.60
N ILE A 9 -7.65 18.10 -3.63
CA ILE A 9 -8.66 17.09 -3.95
C ILE A 9 -8.57 15.93 -2.96
N LYS A 10 -9.70 15.37 -2.56
CA LYS A 10 -9.74 14.18 -1.72
C LYS A 10 -9.11 12.98 -2.43
N THR A 11 -8.55 12.04 -1.66
CA THR A 11 -7.88 10.87 -2.25
C THR A 11 -8.83 9.98 -3.06
N ASN A 12 -10.07 9.80 -2.59
CA ASN A 12 -11.09 9.05 -3.30
C ASN A 12 -11.56 9.74 -4.59
N ASP A 13 -11.74 11.07 -4.58
CA ASP A 13 -12.11 11.83 -5.78
C ASP A 13 -11.02 11.74 -6.85
N LEU A 14 -9.74 11.77 -6.44
CA LEU A 14 -8.62 11.55 -7.34
C LEU A 14 -8.64 10.14 -7.93
N MET A 15 -8.94 9.11 -7.12
CA MET A 15 -9.06 7.73 -7.62
C MET A 15 -10.16 7.60 -8.68
N GLU A 16 -11.31 8.25 -8.48
CA GLU A 16 -12.40 8.28 -9.47
C GLU A 16 -11.97 8.94 -10.79
N LEU A 17 -11.28 10.08 -10.70
CA LEU A 17 -10.74 10.75 -11.90
C LEU A 17 -9.71 9.89 -12.62
N LEU A 18 -8.78 9.28 -11.88
CA LEU A 18 -7.77 8.39 -12.44
C LEU A 18 -8.41 7.17 -13.12
N ASN A 19 -9.45 6.59 -12.52
CA ASN A 19 -10.18 5.48 -13.08
C ASN A 19 -10.74 5.82 -14.48
N GLU A 20 -11.42 6.96 -14.61
CA GLU A 20 -11.99 7.40 -15.89
C GLU A 20 -10.90 7.73 -16.93
N GLU A 21 -9.75 8.28 -16.51
CA GLU A 21 -8.63 8.55 -17.43
C GLU A 21 -7.94 7.25 -17.89
N ILE A 22 -7.73 6.29 -17.01
CA ILE A 22 -7.12 4.99 -17.33
C ILE A 22 -8.00 4.23 -18.36
N ILE A 23 -9.32 4.23 -18.18
CA ILE A 23 -10.26 3.60 -19.13
C ILE A 23 -10.11 4.16 -20.55
N LYS A 24 -9.80 5.46 -20.69
CA LYS A 24 -9.64 6.09 -22.01
C LYS A 24 -8.35 5.71 -22.73
N VAL A 25 -7.29 5.47 -21.97
CA VAL A 25 -5.94 5.32 -22.52
C VAL A 25 -5.41 3.89 -22.51
N PHE A 26 -5.93 3.02 -21.65
CA PHE A 26 -5.49 1.63 -21.57
C PHE A 26 -6.26 0.73 -22.52
N PRO A 27 -5.64 -0.31 -23.08
CA PRO A 27 -6.33 -1.36 -23.82
C PRO A 27 -7.41 -2.02 -22.94
N LYS A 28 -8.51 -2.47 -23.56
CA LYS A 28 -9.60 -3.17 -22.86
C LYS A 28 -9.08 -4.35 -22.06
N GLY A 29 -9.55 -4.48 -20.83
CA GLY A 29 -9.18 -5.55 -19.91
C GLY A 29 -7.85 -5.35 -19.16
N LYS A 30 -7.17 -4.24 -19.39
CA LYS A 30 -6.04 -3.83 -18.56
C LYS A 30 -6.52 -2.97 -17.41
N PHE A 31 -5.89 -3.17 -16.25
CA PHE A 31 -6.25 -2.47 -15.01
C PHE A 31 -4.99 -2.10 -14.22
N VAL A 32 -5.17 -1.26 -13.22
CA VAL A 32 -4.11 -0.85 -12.29
C VAL A 32 -4.60 -1.03 -10.86
N SER A 33 -3.77 -1.61 -10.00
CA SER A 33 -3.89 -1.50 -8.55
C SER A 33 -3.06 -0.32 -8.05
N LEU A 34 -3.56 0.40 -7.06
CA LEU A 34 -2.91 1.62 -6.56
C LEU A 34 -3.20 1.82 -5.09
N PHE A 35 -2.18 2.19 -4.31
CA PHE A 35 -2.32 2.77 -2.99
C PHE A 35 -1.89 4.24 -3.07
N TYR A 36 -2.81 5.14 -2.77
CA TYR A 36 -2.56 6.59 -2.80
C TYR A 36 -2.70 7.17 -1.40
N LEU A 37 -1.76 8.02 -1.02
CA LEU A 37 -1.78 8.68 0.29
C LEU A 37 -1.28 10.11 0.20
N ILE A 38 -1.74 10.91 1.15
CA ILE A 38 -1.29 12.28 1.39
C ILE A 38 -0.90 12.39 2.86
N ILE A 39 0.33 12.80 3.13
CA ILE A 39 0.80 13.08 4.49
C ILE A 39 0.85 14.60 4.65
N ASP A 40 0.06 15.10 5.59
CA ASP A 40 0.10 16.48 6.05
C ASP A 40 0.97 16.57 7.30
N THR A 41 2.15 17.15 7.15
CA THR A 41 3.12 17.26 8.25
C THR A 41 2.79 18.39 9.22
N GLU A 42 1.94 19.34 8.86
CA GLU A 42 1.50 20.42 9.74
C GLU A 42 0.42 19.93 10.72
N THR A 43 -0.53 19.14 10.21
CA THR A 43 -1.63 18.62 11.01
C THR A 43 -1.36 17.23 11.59
N ASN A 44 -0.24 16.60 11.22
CA ASN A 44 0.11 15.22 11.60
C ASN A 44 -0.91 14.18 11.14
N LYS A 45 -1.50 14.38 9.97
CA LYS A 45 -2.53 13.49 9.43
C LYS A 45 -2.07 12.83 8.15
N MET A 46 -2.51 11.60 7.96
CA MET A 46 -2.35 10.86 6.72
C MET A 46 -3.71 10.44 6.22
N LYS A 47 -4.07 10.89 5.02
CA LYS A 47 -5.24 10.43 4.27
C LYS A 47 -4.81 9.39 3.26
N TYR A 48 -5.60 8.34 3.10
CA TYR A 48 -5.28 7.28 2.17
C TYR A 48 -6.53 6.66 1.55
N CYS A 49 -6.32 6.12 0.35
CA CYS A 49 -7.30 5.40 -0.43
C CYS A 49 -6.58 4.36 -1.26
N LYS A 50 -7.18 3.18 -1.48
CA LYS A 50 -6.59 2.16 -2.34
C LYS A 50 -7.57 1.66 -3.40
N ALA A 51 -7.01 1.17 -4.49
CA ALA A 51 -7.70 0.50 -5.60
C ALA A 51 -7.13 -0.92 -5.72
N SER A 52 -7.73 -1.88 -5.01
CA SER A 52 -7.34 -3.30 -4.99
C SER A 52 -5.84 -3.57 -4.78
N GLN A 53 -5.12 -2.65 -4.15
CA GLN A 53 -3.72 -2.85 -3.73
C GLN A 53 -3.69 -3.56 -2.38
N GLU A 54 -2.57 -4.21 -2.03
CA GLU A 54 -2.33 -4.78 -0.71
C GLU A 54 -2.56 -3.76 0.41
N ASN A 55 -3.02 -4.23 1.57
CA ASN A 55 -3.18 -3.38 2.74
C ASN A 55 -1.81 -2.99 3.27
N ALA A 56 -1.54 -1.71 3.35
CA ALA A 56 -0.29 -1.25 3.96
C ALA A 56 -0.23 -1.62 5.45
N LEU A 57 0.96 -1.95 5.95
CA LEU A 57 1.19 -2.09 7.38
C LEU A 57 1.58 -0.74 7.97
N PHE A 58 0.94 -0.38 9.06
CA PHE A 58 1.16 0.87 9.77
C PHE A 58 1.48 0.61 11.24
N TYR A 59 2.71 0.87 11.64
CA TYR A 59 3.05 0.90 13.05
C TYR A 59 2.67 2.24 13.66
N SER A 60 1.78 2.20 14.64
CA SER A 60 1.41 3.34 15.48
C SER A 60 2.26 3.35 16.75
N SER A 61 3.10 4.35 16.91
CA SER A 61 3.95 4.49 18.10
C SER A 61 3.14 4.80 19.38
N ASN A 62 1.99 5.48 19.22
CA ASN A 62 1.10 5.80 20.33
C ASN A 62 0.34 4.58 20.84
N GLN A 63 -0.10 3.70 19.94
CA GLN A 63 -0.85 2.48 20.28
C GLN A 63 0.08 1.28 20.53
N ASN A 64 1.35 1.41 20.07
CA ASN A 64 2.34 0.34 20.09
C ASN A 64 1.83 -0.95 19.44
N GLU A 65 1.29 -0.81 18.23
CA GLU A 65 0.75 -1.91 17.44
C GLU A 65 0.95 -1.71 15.93
N ILE A 66 0.87 -2.80 15.17
CA ILE A 66 0.85 -2.77 13.71
C ILE A 66 -0.58 -2.99 13.22
N LEU A 67 -1.11 -1.97 12.55
CA LEU A 67 -2.41 -1.96 11.91
C LEU A 67 -2.28 -2.28 10.42
N GLU A 68 -3.29 -2.91 9.84
CA GLU A 68 -3.47 -2.98 8.40
C GLU A 68 -4.37 -1.84 7.94
N LEU A 69 -3.89 -1.01 7.03
CA LEU A 69 -4.67 0.10 6.47
C LEU A 69 -5.61 -0.41 5.37
N LYS A 70 -6.86 -0.66 5.74
CA LYS A 70 -7.89 -1.21 4.87
C LYS A 70 -8.84 -0.11 4.41
N THR A 71 -9.09 -0.04 3.09
CA THR A 71 -10.18 0.74 2.49
C THR A 71 -10.84 -0.07 1.39
N GLU A 72 -12.10 0.21 1.12
CA GLU A 72 -12.81 -0.33 -0.03
C GLU A 72 -12.36 0.36 -1.31
N GLY A 73 -12.23 -0.40 -2.40
CA GLY A 73 -11.85 0.14 -3.71
C GLY A 73 -11.49 -0.96 -4.71
N GLN A 74 -12.17 -0.97 -5.84
CA GLN A 74 -11.88 -1.87 -6.96
C GLN A 74 -10.65 -1.40 -7.74
N VAL A 75 -10.11 -2.25 -8.61
CA VAL A 75 -9.03 -1.88 -9.54
C VAL A 75 -9.44 -0.71 -10.45
N LEU A 76 -8.47 0.10 -10.84
CA LEU A 76 -8.70 1.20 -11.78
C LEU A 76 -8.69 0.68 -13.23
N GLY A 77 -9.59 1.21 -14.04
CA GLY A 77 -9.57 0.97 -15.50
C GLY A 77 -10.51 -0.11 -16.01
N LEU A 78 -11.24 -0.84 -15.14
CA LEU A 78 -12.21 -1.86 -15.59
C LEU A 78 -13.63 -1.35 -15.76
N PHE A 79 -14.15 -0.57 -14.81
CA PHE A 79 -15.54 -0.12 -14.78
C PHE A 79 -15.61 1.41 -14.76
N SER A 80 -16.35 1.99 -15.69
CA SER A 80 -16.64 3.43 -15.65
C SER A 80 -17.77 3.70 -14.65
N LYS A 81 -17.59 4.66 -13.76
CA LYS A 81 -18.63 5.11 -12.83
C LYS A 81 -19.88 5.64 -13.55
N LYS A 82 -19.72 6.17 -14.75
CA LYS A 82 -20.83 6.65 -15.58
C LYS A 82 -21.76 5.54 -16.04
N ILE A 83 -21.23 4.32 -16.22
CA ILE A 83 -21.96 3.16 -16.70
C ILE A 83 -22.38 2.25 -15.54
N PHE A 84 -21.49 2.12 -14.54
CA PHE A 84 -21.66 1.23 -13.40
C PHE A 84 -21.44 2.00 -12.08
N PRO A 85 -22.32 2.93 -11.71
CA PRO A 85 -22.13 3.82 -10.55
C PRO A 85 -21.97 3.05 -9.23
N GLU A 86 -22.67 1.93 -9.07
CA GLU A 86 -22.61 1.10 -7.86
C GLU A 86 -21.34 0.23 -7.79
N ALA A 87 -20.69 -0.02 -8.93
CA ALA A 87 -19.48 -0.84 -8.99
C ALA A 87 -18.21 -0.03 -8.80
N VAL A 88 -18.29 1.30 -8.81
CA VAL A 88 -17.13 2.19 -8.69
C VAL A 88 -17.23 3.02 -7.43
N ASN A 89 -16.58 2.52 -6.39
CA ASN A 89 -16.50 3.19 -5.10
C ASN A 89 -15.07 3.12 -4.57
N PHE A 90 -14.56 4.24 -4.05
CA PHE A 90 -13.26 4.32 -3.39
C PHE A 90 -13.43 4.99 -2.02
N GLU A 91 -13.05 4.29 -0.97
CA GLU A 91 -13.14 4.77 0.38
C GLU A 91 -11.87 5.55 0.77
N GLU A 92 -12.03 6.80 1.25
CA GLU A 92 -10.95 7.55 1.89
C GLU A 92 -10.99 7.33 3.40
N LYS A 93 -9.83 7.07 4.01
CA LYS A 93 -9.67 7.08 5.47
C LYS A 93 -8.56 8.06 5.87
N GLU A 94 -8.65 8.51 7.12
CA GLU A 94 -7.67 9.40 7.73
C GLU A 94 -7.20 8.81 9.06
N ILE A 95 -5.89 8.87 9.30
CA ILE A 95 -5.28 8.51 10.59
C ILE A 95 -4.25 9.55 10.99
N GLU A 96 -3.87 9.57 12.26
CA GLU A 96 -2.70 10.32 12.72
C GLU A 96 -1.42 9.64 12.20
N PHE A 97 -0.42 10.47 11.85
CA PHE A 97 0.92 10.02 11.46
C PHE A 97 1.95 10.76 12.32
N ASN A 98 2.23 10.20 13.47
CA ASN A 98 3.05 10.81 14.52
C ASN A 98 4.54 10.49 14.36
N ILE A 99 5.38 11.20 15.11
CA ILE A 99 6.82 10.88 15.19
C ILE A 99 6.99 9.44 15.67
N LYS A 100 7.92 8.71 15.06
CA LYS A 100 8.20 7.27 15.21
C LYS A 100 7.20 6.34 14.53
N ASP A 101 6.06 6.83 14.03
CA ASP A 101 5.19 6.00 13.21
C ASP A 101 5.90 5.56 11.93
N ARG A 102 5.55 4.38 11.45
CA ARG A 102 6.13 3.79 10.25
C ARG A 102 5.07 3.15 9.38
N LEU A 103 5.09 3.48 8.10
CA LEU A 103 4.29 2.86 7.06
C LEU A 103 5.16 1.91 6.23
N ILE A 104 4.62 0.74 5.89
CA ILE A 104 5.21 -0.22 4.96
C ILE A 104 4.18 -0.49 3.87
N LEU A 105 4.56 -0.20 2.63
CA LEU A 105 3.81 -0.54 1.42
C LEU A 105 4.53 -1.67 0.69
N PHE A 106 3.79 -2.62 0.16
CA PHE A 106 4.34 -3.79 -0.52
C PHE A 106 3.37 -4.32 -1.57
N THR A 107 3.89 -5.15 -2.48
CA THR A 107 3.09 -5.92 -3.44
C THR A 107 2.92 -7.37 -2.95
N ASP A 108 1.94 -8.06 -3.48
CA ASP A 108 1.62 -9.47 -3.23
C ASP A 108 2.80 -10.42 -3.43
N GLY A 109 3.75 -10.08 -4.33
CA GLY A 109 5.00 -10.80 -4.49
C GLY A 109 5.83 -11.02 -3.22
N ILE A 110 5.50 -10.31 -2.11
CA ILE A 110 6.08 -10.60 -0.78
C ILE A 110 5.26 -11.66 -0.06
N THR A 111 3.96 -11.44 0.10
CA THR A 111 3.09 -12.30 0.92
C THR A 111 2.77 -13.63 0.25
N GLU A 112 2.77 -13.65 -1.07
CA GLU A 112 2.52 -14.85 -1.89
C GLU A 112 3.81 -15.58 -2.31
N ALA A 113 4.98 -15.09 -1.88
CA ALA A 113 6.24 -15.82 -2.12
C ALA A 113 6.20 -17.19 -1.45
N GLU A 114 6.50 -18.23 -2.22
CA GLU A 114 6.42 -19.62 -1.78
C GLU A 114 7.77 -20.16 -1.29
N SER A 115 7.72 -20.95 -0.23
CA SER A 115 8.84 -21.77 0.22
C SER A 115 8.96 -23.04 -0.64
N LYS A 116 10.05 -23.80 -0.46
CA LYS A 116 10.21 -25.13 -1.09
C LYS A 116 9.14 -26.15 -0.68
N SER A 117 8.44 -25.93 0.43
CA SER A 117 7.32 -26.74 0.92
C SER A 117 5.96 -26.22 0.46
N GLU A 118 5.91 -25.31 -0.51
CA GLU A 118 4.68 -24.70 -1.04
C GLU A 118 3.87 -23.93 0.01
N GLU A 119 4.54 -23.39 1.02
CA GLU A 119 3.94 -22.51 2.03
C GLU A 119 4.15 -21.05 1.63
N TYR A 120 3.11 -20.21 1.75
CA TYR A 120 3.23 -18.79 1.52
C TYR A 120 3.96 -18.09 2.67
N TYR A 121 4.72 -17.05 2.34
CA TYR A 121 5.38 -16.19 3.31
C TYR A 121 4.38 -15.55 4.29
N GLY A 122 3.31 -15.01 3.77
CA GLY A 122 2.15 -14.53 4.50
C GLY A 122 2.36 -13.20 5.23
N ILE A 123 1.23 -12.58 5.55
CA ILE A 123 1.20 -11.25 6.20
C ILE A 123 1.70 -11.29 7.66
N ASP A 124 1.44 -12.37 8.37
CA ASP A 124 1.81 -12.48 9.79
C ASP A 124 3.33 -12.56 9.98
N ARG A 125 4.01 -13.27 9.08
CA ARG A 125 5.48 -13.32 9.07
C ARG A 125 6.05 -11.94 8.75
N LEU A 126 5.51 -11.24 7.75
CA LEU A 126 5.92 -9.87 7.43
C LEU A 126 5.75 -8.94 8.63
N LYS A 127 4.60 -8.99 9.32
CA LYS A 127 4.37 -8.22 10.56
C LYS A 127 5.40 -8.54 11.64
N GLY A 128 5.77 -9.81 11.81
CA GLY A 128 6.79 -10.23 12.76
C GLY A 128 8.16 -9.62 12.45
N VAL A 129 8.58 -9.64 11.18
CA VAL A 129 9.85 -9.02 10.77
C VAL A 129 9.80 -7.51 10.95
N VAL A 130 8.70 -6.85 10.58
CA VAL A 130 8.51 -5.41 10.78
C VAL A 130 8.58 -5.06 12.27
N TRP A 131 7.87 -5.79 13.12
CA TRP A 131 7.84 -5.57 14.56
C TRP A 131 9.23 -5.63 15.20
N ASN A 132 10.02 -6.62 14.82
CA ASN A 132 11.37 -6.83 15.37
C ASN A 132 12.38 -5.79 14.86
N ASN A 133 12.04 -4.99 13.85
CA ASN A 133 12.96 -4.05 13.19
C ASN A 133 12.38 -2.63 13.05
N LEU A 134 11.44 -2.22 13.93
CA LEU A 134 10.73 -0.93 13.84
C LEU A 134 11.66 0.29 13.79
N GLU A 135 12.75 0.25 14.53
CA GLU A 135 13.72 1.35 14.62
C GLU A 135 14.88 1.23 13.61
N ASP A 136 15.03 0.07 12.97
CA ASP A 136 16.13 -0.18 12.06
C ASP A 136 15.98 0.66 10.77
N PRO A 137 16.96 1.49 10.39
CA PRO A 137 16.93 2.24 9.13
C PRO A 137 16.99 1.31 7.91
N GLU A 138 17.54 0.10 8.06
CA GLU A 138 17.68 -0.89 7.00
C GLU A 138 16.57 -1.95 7.00
N ILE A 139 15.40 -1.65 7.57
CA ILE A 139 14.27 -2.59 7.68
C ILE A 139 13.92 -3.27 6.35
N LEU A 140 14.05 -2.57 5.21
CA LEU A 140 13.79 -3.14 3.88
C LEU A 140 14.77 -4.28 3.58
N GLN A 141 16.03 -4.16 3.99
CA GLN A 141 17.03 -5.21 3.83
C GLN A 141 16.73 -6.41 4.76
N LYS A 142 16.22 -6.14 5.98
CA LYS A 142 15.80 -7.21 6.90
C LYS A 142 14.63 -8.01 6.34
N ILE A 143 13.61 -7.34 5.82
CA ILE A 143 12.47 -8.01 5.18
C ILE A 143 12.95 -8.82 3.96
N ARG A 144 13.77 -8.23 3.11
CA ARG A 144 14.31 -8.92 1.92
C ARG A 144 15.15 -10.14 2.29
N GLN A 145 15.97 -10.05 3.35
CA GLN A 145 16.79 -11.18 3.79
C GLN A 145 15.92 -12.31 4.35
N ASP A 146 14.95 -11.99 5.22
CA ASP A 146 14.03 -12.98 5.78
C ASP A 146 13.20 -13.68 4.68
N LEU A 147 12.74 -12.92 3.67
CA LEU A 147 12.05 -13.47 2.51
C LEU A 147 12.94 -14.43 1.71
N LYS A 148 14.20 -14.05 1.47
CA LYS A 148 15.18 -14.90 0.79
C LYS A 148 15.46 -16.19 1.58
N ASP A 149 15.60 -16.09 2.88
CA ASP A 149 15.86 -17.24 3.75
C ASP A 149 14.64 -18.16 3.81
N PHE A 150 13.43 -17.61 3.78
CA PHE A 150 12.19 -18.39 3.75
C PHE A 150 12.01 -19.14 2.43
N THR A 151 12.12 -18.45 1.31
CA THR A 151 11.92 -19.06 -0.01
C THR A 151 13.05 -20.00 -0.39
N ASN A 152 14.26 -19.73 0.12
CA ASN A 152 15.49 -20.45 -0.19
C ASN A 152 15.73 -20.57 -1.72
N VAL A 153 15.31 -19.52 -2.47
CA VAL A 153 15.51 -19.41 -3.93
C VAL A 153 16.32 -18.16 -4.25
N ASN A 154 17.05 -18.21 -5.37
CA ASN A 154 17.84 -17.07 -5.83
C ASN A 154 17.02 -16.04 -6.63
N ARG A 155 15.84 -16.43 -7.11
CA ARG A 155 14.96 -15.59 -7.90
C ARG A 155 13.52 -15.83 -7.46
N LEU A 156 12.82 -14.76 -7.14
CA LEU A 156 11.38 -14.78 -6.88
C LEU A 156 10.61 -14.94 -8.20
N GLU A 157 9.44 -15.51 -8.14
CA GLU A 157 8.60 -15.75 -9.31
C GLU A 157 7.89 -14.49 -9.78
N ASP A 158 7.64 -13.55 -8.89
CA ASP A 158 6.94 -12.31 -9.18
C ASP A 158 7.78 -11.07 -8.82
N ASP A 159 7.35 -9.91 -9.36
CA ASP A 159 7.95 -8.61 -9.10
C ASP A 159 7.68 -8.16 -7.65
N LEU A 160 8.75 -7.77 -6.97
CA LEU A 160 8.71 -7.37 -5.58
C LEU A 160 8.91 -5.86 -5.45
N THR A 161 7.90 -5.18 -4.90
CA THR A 161 8.00 -3.78 -4.52
C THR A 161 7.82 -3.66 -3.01
N LEU A 162 8.71 -2.90 -2.38
CA LEU A 162 8.68 -2.64 -0.95
C LEU A 162 9.12 -1.20 -0.68
N LEU A 163 8.29 -0.45 0.04
CA LEU A 163 8.54 0.94 0.39
C LEU A 163 8.25 1.16 1.87
N THR A 164 9.09 1.95 2.55
CA THR A 164 8.82 2.41 3.93
C THR A 164 8.87 3.91 4.03
N ILE A 165 7.96 4.46 4.81
CA ILE A 165 7.95 5.87 5.23
C ILE A 165 7.97 5.88 6.75
N ARG A 166 8.96 6.54 7.35
CA ARG A 166 9.04 6.73 8.79
C ARG A 166 9.10 8.21 9.12
N ARG A 167 8.33 8.64 10.09
CA ARG A 167 8.40 10.00 10.58
C ARG A 167 9.46 10.09 11.68
N ILE A 168 10.51 10.90 11.44
CA ILE A 168 11.68 10.99 12.34
C ILE A 168 11.72 12.31 13.13
N SER A 169 11.07 13.36 12.62
CA SER A 169 11.03 14.70 13.25
C SER A 169 9.82 15.50 12.78
N ASN A 170 9.57 16.61 13.45
CA ASN A 170 8.62 17.65 13.01
C ASN A 170 9.21 18.47 11.86
#